data_ae7ea71db216e560d3fe6cd3be766082
#
_entry.id   ae7ea71db216e560d3fe6cd3be766082
#
_cell.length_a   1.000
_cell.length_b   1.000
_cell.length_c   1.000
_cell.angle_alpha   90.00
_cell.angle_beta   90.00
_cell.angle_gamma   90.00
#
_symmetry.space_group_name_H-M   'P 1'
#
loop_
_entity.id
_entity.type
_entity.pdbx_description
1 polymer ?
#
loop_
_entity_poly.entity_id
_entity_poly.type
_entity_poly.pdbx_seq_one_letter_code
_entity_poly.pdbx_strand_id
1 'polypeptide(L)'
;IRNDRQRQRNLPIRREAFIENMASSLLNNEAYCYKAQASDDGEVLSLLEEQGIIIPYDDTPGLWVFSHDVYEEIVVNHIFEEKYNESYDLQKITDIFANSLRSRKMYRIWLETKLKDADSNLLSTLTNSLVNPEYQQLWKDETIIALMNSEDAEAFSIMESLFSANT
;
A
#
# COMPACT_ATOMS: atom_id res chain seq x y z
N ILE A 1 2.89 37.94 4.84
CA ILE A 1 3.77 37.73 3.67
C ILE A 1 4.85 36.66 3.95
N ARG A 2 5.49 36.62 5.14
CA ARG A 2 6.52 35.60 5.46
C ARG A 2 5.89 34.22 5.74
N ASN A 3 4.75 34.18 6.41
CA ASN A 3 4.00 32.95 6.69
C ASN A 3 3.42 32.30 5.43
N ASP A 4 2.96 33.08 4.45
CA ASP A 4 2.37 32.55 3.22
C ASP A 4 3.41 31.87 2.33
N ARG A 5 4.63 32.44 2.24
CA ARG A 5 5.73 31.80 1.51
C ARG A 5 6.20 30.50 2.15
N GLN A 6 6.15 30.41 3.47
CA GLN A 6 6.52 29.21 4.21
C GLN A 6 5.44 28.12 4.08
N ARG A 7 4.15 28.49 4.10
CA ARG A 7 3.03 27.62 3.80
C ARG A 7 3.11 27.05 2.38
N GLN A 8 3.38 27.90 1.38
CA GLN A 8 3.54 27.45 -0.01
C GLN A 8 4.75 26.53 -0.22
N ARG A 9 5.86 26.76 0.49
CA ARG A 9 7.05 25.89 0.41
C ARG A 9 6.82 24.49 0.97
N ASN A 10 5.94 24.33 1.96
CA ASN A 10 5.65 23.04 2.58
C ASN A 10 4.42 22.34 1.96
N LEU A 11 3.79 22.95 0.96
CA LEU A 11 2.58 22.40 0.33
C LEU A 11 2.78 20.99 -0.25
N PRO A 12 3.88 20.65 -0.96
CA PRO A 12 4.11 19.30 -1.44
C PRO A 12 4.15 18.26 -0.31
N ILE A 13 4.89 18.55 0.76
CA ILE A 13 5.01 17.66 1.93
C ILE A 13 3.64 17.47 2.61
N ARG A 14 2.86 18.55 2.76
CA ARG A 14 1.51 18.49 3.36
C ARG A 14 0.56 17.66 2.51
N ARG A 15 0.66 17.76 1.18
CA ARG A 15 -0.12 16.97 0.23
C ARG A 15 0.21 15.48 0.31
N GLU A 16 1.49 15.17 0.29
CA GLU A 16 2.00 13.79 0.43
C GLU A 16 1.50 13.17 1.74
N ALA A 17 1.72 13.82 2.87
CA ALA A 17 1.27 13.34 4.17
C ALA A 17 -0.26 13.17 4.25
N PHE A 18 -1.04 14.07 3.61
CA PHE A 18 -2.50 13.92 3.58
C PHE A 18 -2.93 12.71 2.75
N ILE A 19 -2.36 12.53 1.55
CA ILE A 19 -2.70 11.42 0.65
C ILE A 19 -2.34 10.07 1.28
N GLU A 20 -1.18 9.97 1.93
CA GLU A 20 -0.74 8.77 2.64
C GLU A 20 -1.64 8.45 3.84
N ASN A 21 -2.03 9.47 4.61
CA ASN A 21 -2.96 9.29 5.72
C ASN A 21 -4.35 8.82 5.23
N MET A 22 -4.84 9.40 4.13
CA MET A 22 -6.09 8.98 3.50
C MET A 22 -6.00 7.53 3.03
N ALA A 23 -4.96 7.14 2.29
CA ALA A 23 -4.76 5.78 1.81
C ALA A 23 -4.64 4.78 2.97
N SER A 24 -3.83 5.10 3.98
CA SER A 24 -3.68 4.27 5.18
C SER A 24 -5.00 4.10 5.94
N SER A 25 -5.80 5.16 6.04
CA SER A 25 -7.12 5.09 6.67
C SER A 25 -8.07 4.17 5.91
N LEU A 26 -8.06 4.23 4.57
CA LEU A 26 -8.89 3.36 3.73
C LEU A 26 -8.48 1.89 3.85
N LEU A 27 -7.18 1.61 3.95
CA LEU A 27 -6.65 0.25 4.15
C LEU A 27 -7.00 -0.31 5.54
N ASN A 28 -6.91 0.52 6.59
CA ASN A 28 -7.08 0.07 7.97
C ASN A 28 -8.54 -0.09 8.41
N ASN A 29 -9.45 0.69 7.83
CA ASN A 29 -10.83 0.74 8.33
C ASN A 29 -11.83 -0.07 7.49
N GLU A 30 -11.39 -0.78 6.46
CA GLU A 30 -12.27 -1.44 5.48
C GLU A 30 -13.33 -0.48 4.89
N ALA A 31 -13.05 0.81 4.96
CA ALA A 31 -13.98 1.83 4.52
C ALA A 31 -13.91 2.03 3.01
N TYR A 32 -15.06 2.22 2.40
CA TYR A 32 -15.14 2.56 0.97
C TYR A 32 -14.68 4.00 0.71
N CYS A 33 -14.81 4.88 1.69
CA CYS A 33 -14.46 6.30 1.58
C CYS A 33 -13.74 6.79 2.84
N TYR A 34 -12.93 7.82 2.65
CA TYR A 34 -12.28 8.55 3.72
C TYR A 34 -13.24 9.59 4.29
N LYS A 35 -13.38 9.62 5.61
CA LYS A 35 -14.16 10.66 6.30
C LYS A 35 -13.23 11.76 6.79
N ALA A 36 -13.39 12.95 6.23
CA ALA A 36 -12.60 14.11 6.62
C ALA A 36 -12.73 14.38 8.12
N GLN A 37 -11.58 14.64 8.76
CA GLN A 37 -11.48 14.98 10.18
C GLN A 37 -11.35 16.49 10.36
N ALA A 38 -11.72 16.99 11.52
CA ALA A 38 -11.54 18.41 11.84
C ALA A 38 -10.06 18.86 11.88
N SER A 39 -9.15 17.91 12.04
CA SER A 39 -7.69 18.12 12.00
C SER A 39 -7.11 18.16 10.60
N ASP A 40 -7.87 17.77 9.58
CA ASP A 40 -7.38 17.68 8.21
C ASP A 40 -7.09 19.06 7.62
N ASP A 41 -6.13 19.07 6.71
CA ASP A 41 -5.72 20.28 6.03
C ASP A 41 -6.69 20.65 4.92
N GLY A 42 -7.65 21.52 5.24
CA GLY A 42 -8.70 21.95 4.30
C GLY A 42 -8.15 22.61 3.01
N GLU A 43 -6.99 23.28 3.08
CA GLU A 43 -6.33 23.85 1.89
C GLU A 43 -5.83 22.75 0.96
N VAL A 44 -5.18 21.72 1.53
CA VAL A 44 -4.69 20.56 0.79
C VAL A 44 -5.87 19.78 0.19
N LEU A 45 -6.92 19.56 0.97
CA LEU A 45 -8.11 18.83 0.53
C LEU A 45 -8.77 19.52 -0.68
N SER A 46 -9.01 20.84 -0.59
CA SER A 46 -9.57 21.60 -1.71
C SER A 46 -8.70 21.55 -2.96
N LEU A 47 -7.37 21.62 -2.78
CA LEU A 47 -6.43 21.56 -3.90
C LEU A 47 -6.44 20.18 -4.59
N LEU A 48 -6.49 19.10 -3.81
CA LEU A 48 -6.54 17.74 -4.36
C LEU A 48 -7.84 17.47 -5.13
N GLU A 49 -8.95 18.04 -4.63
CA GLU A 49 -10.25 18.02 -5.32
C GLU A 49 -10.20 18.81 -6.63
N GLU A 50 -9.71 20.05 -6.61
CA GLU A 50 -9.55 20.89 -7.82
C GLU A 50 -8.67 20.23 -8.89
N GLN A 51 -7.69 19.44 -8.46
CA GLN A 51 -6.80 18.69 -9.35
C GLN A 51 -7.39 17.34 -9.82
N GLY A 52 -8.56 16.98 -9.32
CA GLY A 52 -9.23 15.74 -9.66
C GLY A 52 -8.49 14.48 -9.16
N ILE A 53 -7.67 14.59 -8.11
CA ILE A 53 -7.00 13.44 -7.47
C ILE A 53 -7.96 12.72 -6.53
N ILE A 54 -8.77 13.49 -5.80
CA ILE A 54 -9.85 12.99 -4.96
C ILE A 54 -11.17 13.60 -5.40
N ILE A 55 -12.27 12.89 -5.14
CA ILE A 55 -13.63 13.34 -5.42
C ILE A 55 -14.52 13.03 -4.22
N PRO A 56 -15.63 13.80 -4.03
CA PRO A 56 -16.65 13.46 -3.04
C PRO A 56 -17.22 12.06 -3.33
N TYR A 57 -17.37 11.26 -2.28
CA TYR A 57 -18.01 9.96 -2.37
C TYR A 57 -19.54 10.15 -2.40
N ASP A 58 -20.18 9.71 -3.48
CA ASP A 58 -21.65 9.77 -3.66
C ASP A 58 -22.20 11.18 -3.41
N ASP A 59 -21.48 12.20 -3.88
CA ASP A 59 -21.80 13.62 -3.68
C ASP A 59 -22.03 14.02 -2.19
N THR A 60 -21.57 13.19 -1.26
CA THR A 60 -21.73 13.42 0.18
C THR A 60 -20.60 14.29 0.72
N PRO A 61 -20.89 15.49 1.24
CA PRO A 61 -19.85 16.36 1.79
C PRO A 61 -19.06 15.70 2.93
N GLY A 62 -17.74 15.82 2.87
CA GLY A 62 -16.83 15.30 3.89
C GLY A 62 -16.49 13.83 3.75
N LEU A 63 -17.02 13.14 2.75
CA LEU A 63 -16.62 11.79 2.38
C LEU A 63 -15.86 11.83 1.05
N TRP A 64 -14.67 11.22 1.00
CA TRP A 64 -13.75 11.34 -0.13
C TRP A 64 -13.25 9.98 -0.58
N VAL A 65 -13.02 9.86 -1.88
CA VAL A 65 -12.36 8.72 -2.52
C VAL A 65 -11.32 9.21 -3.50
N PHE A 66 -10.36 8.37 -3.84
CA PHE A 66 -9.51 8.64 -5.01
C PHE A 66 -10.37 8.61 -6.27
N SER A 67 -10.16 9.57 -7.17
CA SER A 67 -10.93 9.67 -8.41
C SER A 67 -10.66 8.52 -9.38
N HIS A 68 -9.48 7.89 -9.25
CA HIS A 68 -9.05 6.73 -10.02
C HIS A 68 -8.27 5.76 -9.12
N ASP A 69 -8.50 4.47 -9.31
CA ASP A 69 -7.78 3.39 -8.60
C ASP A 69 -6.25 3.54 -8.70
N VAL A 70 -5.76 4.02 -9.84
CA VAL A 70 -4.32 4.24 -10.09
C VAL A 70 -3.69 5.22 -9.08
N TYR A 71 -4.40 6.26 -8.66
CA TYR A 71 -3.85 7.19 -7.65
C TYR A 71 -3.70 6.50 -6.30
N GLU A 72 -4.67 5.69 -5.91
CA GLU A 72 -4.58 4.90 -4.70
C GLU A 72 -3.44 3.87 -4.80
N GLU A 73 -3.35 3.15 -5.90
CA GLU A 73 -2.31 2.14 -6.14
C GLU A 73 -0.90 2.75 -6.03
N ILE A 74 -0.67 3.93 -6.61
CA ILE A 74 0.63 4.63 -6.52
C ILE A 74 0.97 4.96 -5.07
N VAL A 75 0.02 5.53 -4.32
CA VAL A 75 0.26 5.94 -2.92
C VAL A 75 0.47 4.73 -2.03
N VAL A 76 -0.34 3.70 -2.19
CA VAL A 76 -0.23 2.47 -1.40
C VAL A 76 1.06 1.73 -1.72
N ASN A 77 1.47 1.65 -2.98
CA ASN A 77 2.75 1.08 -3.37
C ASN A 77 3.92 1.83 -2.69
N HIS A 78 3.86 3.16 -2.63
CA HIS A 78 4.87 3.95 -1.92
C HIS A 78 4.92 3.61 -0.43
N ILE A 79 3.77 3.52 0.25
CA ILE A 79 3.68 3.15 1.66
C ILE A 79 4.28 1.75 1.90
N PHE A 80 3.92 0.77 1.08
CA PHE A 80 4.48 -0.59 1.20
C PHE A 80 6.00 -0.60 0.97
N GLU A 81 6.48 0.16 -0.03
CA GLU A 81 7.90 0.25 -0.35
C GLU A 81 8.71 0.86 0.80
N GLU A 82 8.22 1.95 1.40
CA GLU A 82 8.87 2.55 2.57
C GLU A 82 8.95 1.56 3.73
N LYS A 83 7.83 0.89 4.05
CA LYS A 83 7.76 -0.08 5.14
C LYS A 83 8.66 -1.31 4.89
N TYR A 84 8.73 -1.77 3.66
CA TYR A 84 9.64 -2.85 3.28
C TYR A 84 11.09 -2.43 3.47
N ASN A 85 11.48 -1.27 2.98
CA ASN A 85 12.84 -0.75 3.08
C ASN A 85 13.28 -0.44 4.53
N GLU A 86 12.34 -0.17 5.44
CA GLU A 86 12.64 0.01 6.87
C GLU A 86 13.07 -1.30 7.55
N SER A 87 12.58 -2.45 7.12
CA SER A 87 12.74 -3.70 7.89
C SER A 87 13.12 -4.93 7.09
N TYR A 88 12.89 -4.94 5.78
CA TYR A 88 12.98 -6.14 4.92
C TYR A 88 12.18 -7.33 5.48
N ASP A 89 10.98 -7.05 6.02
CA ASP A 89 10.15 -8.02 6.73
C ASP A 89 8.69 -7.86 6.30
N LEU A 90 8.15 -8.86 5.61
CA LEU A 90 6.77 -8.83 5.10
C LEU A 90 5.73 -8.85 6.23
N GLN A 91 6.02 -9.52 7.34
CA GLN A 91 5.10 -9.55 8.48
C GLN A 91 4.88 -8.15 9.04
N LYS A 92 5.95 -7.37 9.22
CA LYS A 92 5.83 -5.99 9.70
C LYS A 92 5.04 -5.09 8.77
N ILE A 93 5.10 -5.34 7.46
CA ILE A 93 4.29 -4.63 6.48
C ILE A 93 2.81 -4.99 6.66
N THR A 94 2.52 -6.28 6.75
CA THR A 94 1.14 -6.77 6.79
C THR A 94 0.47 -6.57 8.15
N ASP A 95 1.24 -6.48 9.24
CA ASP A 95 0.72 -6.20 10.59
C ASP A 95 0.18 -4.77 10.75
N ILE A 96 0.56 -3.86 9.84
CA ILE A 96 0.10 -2.46 9.89
C ILE A 96 -1.32 -2.31 9.34
N PHE A 97 -1.76 -3.21 8.46
CA PHE A 97 -3.01 -3.07 7.73
C PHE A 97 -4.05 -4.11 8.14
N ALA A 98 -5.32 -3.72 8.07
CA ALA A 98 -6.42 -4.66 8.28
C ALA A 98 -6.43 -5.76 7.21
N ASN A 99 -6.90 -6.96 7.58
CA ASN A 99 -7.05 -8.11 6.67
C ASN A 99 -8.25 -7.93 5.70
N SER A 100 -8.41 -6.75 5.14
CA SER A 100 -9.49 -6.43 4.21
C SER A 100 -9.18 -6.94 2.80
N LEU A 101 -10.21 -7.11 1.98
CA LEU A 101 -10.04 -7.42 0.56
C LEU A 101 -9.22 -6.34 -0.16
N ARG A 102 -9.39 -5.07 0.25
CA ARG A 102 -8.65 -3.93 -0.31
C ARG A 102 -7.17 -4.03 0.01
N SER A 103 -6.82 -4.22 1.28
CA SER A 103 -5.41 -4.35 1.72
C SER A 103 -4.73 -5.54 1.04
N ARG A 104 -5.43 -6.68 0.93
CA ARG A 104 -4.94 -7.87 0.25
C ARG A 104 -4.66 -7.63 -1.24
N LYS A 105 -5.62 -7.01 -1.95
CA LYS A 105 -5.45 -6.62 -3.36
C LYS A 105 -4.22 -5.72 -3.54
N MET A 106 -4.09 -4.69 -2.69
CA MET A 106 -2.99 -3.72 -2.76
C MET A 106 -1.64 -4.36 -2.44
N TYR A 107 -1.56 -5.21 -1.41
CA TYR A 107 -0.36 -5.97 -1.09
C TYR A 107 0.09 -6.83 -2.29
N ARG A 108 -0.84 -7.55 -2.92
CA ARG A 108 -0.54 -8.38 -4.08
C ARG A 108 -0.02 -7.56 -5.26
N ILE A 109 -0.66 -6.43 -5.59
CA ILE A 109 -0.23 -5.54 -6.68
C ILE A 109 1.18 -5.00 -6.41
N TRP A 110 1.45 -4.56 -5.17
CA TRP A 110 2.79 -4.12 -4.76
C TRP A 110 3.82 -5.25 -4.93
N LEU A 111 3.51 -6.45 -4.45
CA LEU A 111 4.44 -7.58 -4.52
C LEU A 111 4.68 -8.04 -5.96
N GLU A 112 3.64 -8.11 -6.80
CA GLU A 112 3.77 -8.41 -8.23
C GLU A 112 4.64 -7.37 -8.96
N THR A 113 4.53 -6.09 -8.58
CA THR A 113 5.38 -5.03 -9.12
C THR A 113 6.82 -5.19 -8.65
N LYS A 114 7.02 -5.48 -7.38
CA LYS A 114 8.34 -5.68 -6.76
C LYS A 114 9.07 -6.91 -7.30
N LEU A 115 8.33 -7.96 -7.64
CA LEU A 115 8.87 -9.19 -8.21
C LEU A 115 9.44 -9.01 -9.63
N LYS A 116 9.01 -8.00 -10.38
CA LYS A 116 9.57 -7.71 -11.72
C LYS A 116 11.03 -7.30 -11.68
N ASP A 117 11.43 -6.62 -10.60
CA ASP A 117 12.79 -6.14 -10.35
C ASP A 117 13.38 -6.85 -9.11
N ALA A 118 13.00 -8.14 -8.91
CA ALA A 118 13.35 -8.88 -7.72
C ALA A 118 14.87 -9.01 -7.56
N ASP A 119 15.34 -8.60 -6.40
CA ASP A 119 16.70 -8.87 -5.95
C ASP A 119 16.75 -10.10 -5.00
N SER A 120 17.96 -10.52 -4.68
CA SER A 120 18.17 -11.63 -3.77
C SER A 120 17.62 -11.40 -2.35
N ASN A 121 17.50 -10.14 -1.91
CA ASN A 121 16.96 -9.79 -0.60
C ASN A 121 15.44 -10.05 -0.56
N LEU A 122 14.72 -9.64 -1.62
CA LEU A 122 13.30 -9.91 -1.72
C LEU A 122 13.03 -11.40 -1.73
N LEU A 123 13.73 -12.16 -2.56
CA LEU A 123 13.52 -13.60 -2.69
C LEU A 123 13.80 -14.34 -1.39
N SER A 124 14.86 -13.98 -0.67
CA SER A 124 15.15 -14.54 0.65
C SER A 124 14.10 -14.18 1.69
N THR A 125 13.59 -12.93 1.66
CA THR A 125 12.52 -12.47 2.56
C THR A 125 11.23 -13.23 2.31
N LEU A 126 10.84 -13.44 1.05
CA LEU A 126 9.66 -14.21 0.66
C LEU A 126 9.76 -15.66 1.18
N THR A 127 10.89 -16.32 0.93
CA THR A 127 11.12 -17.69 1.40
C THR A 127 10.99 -17.78 2.92
N ASN A 128 11.65 -16.87 3.65
CA ASN A 128 11.59 -16.84 5.11
C ASN A 128 10.18 -16.60 5.63
N SER A 129 9.44 -15.67 5.03
CA SER A 129 8.07 -15.35 5.44
C SER A 129 7.12 -16.53 5.21
N LEU A 130 7.24 -17.22 4.08
CA LEU A 130 6.36 -18.35 3.75
C LEU A 130 6.54 -19.55 4.69
N VAL A 131 7.76 -19.79 5.19
CA VAL A 131 8.03 -20.88 6.16
C VAL A 131 7.82 -20.43 7.62
N ASN A 132 7.73 -19.14 7.90
CA ASN A 132 7.54 -18.62 9.24
C ASN A 132 6.13 -18.97 9.77
N PRO A 133 5.97 -19.72 10.88
CA PRO A 133 4.66 -20.06 11.43
C PRO A 133 3.89 -18.86 11.97
N GLU A 134 4.58 -17.80 12.37
CA GLU A 134 3.97 -16.57 12.89
C GLU A 134 3.39 -15.68 11.76
N TYR A 135 3.83 -15.88 10.52
CA TYR A 135 3.26 -15.13 9.40
C TYR A 135 1.87 -15.64 9.07
N GLN A 136 0.88 -14.77 9.08
CA GLN A 136 -0.53 -15.13 8.95
C GLN A 136 -0.81 -15.84 7.62
N GLN A 137 -1.56 -16.93 7.66
CA GLN A 137 -1.86 -17.77 6.49
C GLN A 137 -2.47 -16.97 5.33
N LEU A 138 -3.32 -16.01 5.65
CA LEU A 138 -3.94 -15.13 4.66
C LEU A 138 -2.91 -14.41 3.79
N TRP A 139 -1.86 -13.87 4.41
CA TRP A 139 -0.81 -13.15 3.69
C TRP A 139 0.15 -14.09 2.97
N LYS A 140 0.34 -15.31 3.49
CA LYS A 140 1.04 -16.39 2.76
C LYS A 140 0.31 -16.71 1.46
N ASP A 141 -1.01 -16.85 1.50
CA ASP A 141 -1.83 -17.14 0.33
C ASP A 141 -1.72 -16.02 -0.72
N GLU A 142 -1.79 -14.75 -0.31
CA GLU A 142 -1.61 -13.62 -1.22
C GLU A 142 -0.18 -13.57 -1.81
N THR A 143 0.83 -13.91 -0.99
CA THR A 143 2.22 -14.00 -1.44
C THR A 143 2.38 -15.11 -2.49
N ILE A 144 1.79 -16.27 -2.26
CA ILE A 144 1.81 -17.39 -3.21
C ILE A 144 1.10 -17.01 -4.52
N ILE A 145 -0.05 -16.33 -4.44
CA ILE A 145 -0.76 -15.86 -5.63
C ILE A 145 0.10 -14.87 -6.43
N ALA A 146 0.79 -13.94 -5.77
CA ALA A 146 1.68 -13.00 -6.43
C ALA A 146 2.86 -13.72 -7.12
N LEU A 147 3.46 -14.70 -6.45
CA LEU A 147 4.52 -15.54 -7.02
C LEU A 147 4.03 -16.32 -8.24
N MET A 148 2.81 -16.89 -8.19
CA MET A 148 2.20 -17.61 -9.32
C MET A 148 1.90 -16.71 -10.52
N ASN A 149 1.59 -15.45 -10.28
CA ASN A 149 1.33 -14.46 -11.33
C ASN A 149 2.63 -13.84 -11.87
N SER A 150 3.76 -14.05 -11.20
CA SER A 150 5.05 -13.56 -11.65
C SER A 150 5.55 -14.36 -12.85
N GLU A 151 6.12 -13.68 -13.83
CA GLU A 151 6.83 -14.30 -14.97
C GLU A 151 8.31 -14.59 -14.64
N ASP A 152 8.74 -14.32 -13.42
CA ASP A 152 10.11 -14.47 -12.97
C ASP A 152 10.46 -15.94 -12.67
N ALA A 153 11.55 -16.44 -13.26
CA ALA A 153 11.98 -17.83 -13.11
C ALA A 153 12.45 -18.16 -11.68
N GLU A 154 13.02 -17.18 -10.96
CA GLU A 154 13.47 -17.37 -9.59
C GLU A 154 12.29 -17.42 -8.62
N ALA A 155 11.26 -16.60 -8.86
CA ALA A 155 9.98 -16.68 -8.14
C ALA A 155 9.35 -18.06 -8.27
N PHE A 156 9.38 -18.64 -9.46
CA PHE A 156 8.89 -19.99 -9.71
C PHE A 156 9.72 -21.06 -8.97
N SER A 157 11.04 -20.90 -8.90
CA SER A 157 11.95 -21.80 -8.15
C SER A 157 11.65 -21.82 -6.65
N ILE A 158 11.27 -20.68 -6.06
CA ILE A 158 10.83 -20.63 -4.65
C ILE A 158 9.59 -21.50 -4.45
N MET A 159 8.62 -21.41 -5.35
CA MET A 159 7.41 -22.22 -5.30
C MET A 159 7.72 -23.72 -5.38
N GLU A 160 8.56 -24.14 -6.33
CA GLU A 160 8.98 -25.55 -6.44
C GLU A 160 9.63 -26.05 -5.15
N SER A 161 10.50 -25.24 -4.53
CA SER A 161 11.18 -25.62 -3.29
C SER A 161 10.21 -25.80 -2.12
N LEU A 162 9.20 -24.93 -2.01
CA LEU A 162 8.19 -24.99 -0.95
C LEU A 162 7.27 -26.21 -1.10
N PHE A 163 6.88 -26.56 -2.33
CA PHE A 163 6.07 -27.75 -2.59
C PHE A 163 6.84 -29.05 -2.41
N SER A 164 8.14 -29.06 -2.76
CA SER A 164 8.99 -30.25 -2.60
C SER A 164 9.33 -30.54 -1.14
N ALA A 165 9.37 -29.53 -0.26
CA ALA A 165 9.65 -29.69 1.16
C ALA A 165 8.47 -30.26 1.97
N ASN A 166 7.25 -30.25 1.42
CA ASN A 166 6.02 -30.72 2.07
C ASN A 166 5.54 -32.10 1.56
N THR A 167 6.35 -32.80 0.76
CA THR A 167 6.13 -34.16 0.30
C THR A 167 7.10 -35.13 0.97
#